data_f4f111d367fd05ea1acc6dfee0aa350a
#
_entry.id   f4f111d367fd05ea1acc6dfee0aa350a
#
_cell.length_a   1.000
_cell.length_b   1.000
_cell.length_c   1.000
_cell.angle_alpha   90.00
_cell.angle_beta   90.00
_cell.angle_gamma   90.00
#
_symmetry.space_group_name_H-M   'P 1'
#
loop_
_entity.id
_entity.type
_entity.pdbx_description
1 polymer ?
#
loop_
_entity_poly.entity_id
_entity_poly.type
_entity_poly.pdbx_seq_one_letter_code
_entity_poly.pdbx_strand_id
1 'polypeptide(L)'
;MEYNSGSPIYLQVINELKKKMVKGELKPGEKMPSNRELAVLYKVNQNTAARIYREMEMAGYCYTKRGIGTFVSEEEYMFDNVKKEMAEELLKNFVHEMRDLGFQKG
;
A
#
# COMPACT_ATOMS: atom_id res chain seq x y z
N MET A 1 -9.54 -3.14 -9.77
CA MET A 1 -8.19 -3.68 -9.58
C MET A 1 -8.19 -5.18 -9.83
N GLU A 2 -7.27 -5.65 -10.62
CA GLU A 2 -7.11 -7.07 -10.88
C GLU A 2 -6.02 -7.64 -9.99
N TYR A 3 -6.28 -8.84 -9.45
CA TYR A 3 -5.34 -9.51 -8.56
C TYR A 3 -4.58 -10.59 -9.31
N ASN A 4 -3.32 -10.77 -8.94
CA ASN A 4 -2.51 -11.85 -9.47
C ASN A 4 -2.26 -12.88 -8.35
N SER A 5 -1.74 -14.05 -8.72
CA SER A 5 -1.47 -15.13 -7.77
C SER A 5 -0.09 -15.05 -7.13
N GLY A 6 0.69 -14.01 -7.44
CA GLY A 6 2.07 -13.89 -6.99
C GLY A 6 2.25 -13.47 -5.55
N SER A 7 1.22 -12.93 -4.90
CA SER A 7 1.28 -12.53 -3.50
C SER A 7 -0.12 -12.49 -2.90
N PRO A 8 -0.25 -12.46 -1.56
CA PRO A 8 -1.54 -12.36 -0.90
C PRO A 8 -2.30 -11.10 -1.34
N ILE A 9 -3.62 -11.22 -1.46
CA ILE A 9 -4.47 -10.12 -1.92
C ILE A 9 -4.32 -8.87 -1.04
N TYR A 10 -4.25 -9.04 0.29
CA TYR A 10 -4.15 -7.89 1.18
C TYR A 10 -2.88 -7.07 0.93
N LEU A 11 -1.77 -7.72 0.60
CA LEU A 11 -0.52 -7.02 0.27
C LEU A 11 -0.64 -6.26 -1.04
N GLN A 12 -1.35 -6.81 -2.01
CA GLN A 12 -1.58 -6.12 -3.29
C GLN A 12 -2.41 -4.87 -3.10
N VAL A 13 -3.42 -4.92 -2.22
CA VAL A 13 -4.24 -3.75 -1.90
C VAL A 13 -3.42 -2.69 -1.17
N ILE A 14 -2.62 -3.10 -0.18
CA ILE A 14 -1.75 -2.17 0.54
C ILE A 14 -0.82 -1.46 -0.44
N ASN A 15 -0.22 -2.20 -1.35
CA ASN A 15 0.70 -1.63 -2.34
C ASN A 15 -0.01 -0.63 -3.25
N GLU A 16 -1.24 -0.92 -3.65
CA GLU A 16 -2.05 -0.01 -4.45
C GLU A 16 -2.36 1.29 -3.70
N LEU A 17 -2.73 1.18 -2.42
CA LEU A 17 -2.99 2.34 -1.58
C LEU A 17 -1.72 3.19 -1.37
N LYS A 18 -0.58 2.53 -1.20
CA LYS A 18 0.72 3.23 -1.10
C LYS A 18 1.04 3.99 -2.38
N LYS A 19 0.77 3.41 -3.54
CA LYS A 19 0.95 4.09 -4.83
C LYS A 19 0.08 5.34 -4.92
N LYS A 20 -1.16 5.24 -4.46
CA LYS A 20 -2.07 6.39 -4.45
C LYS A 20 -1.56 7.52 -3.56
N MET A 21 -0.96 7.16 -2.42
CA MET A 21 -0.33 8.14 -1.54
C MET A 21 0.84 8.85 -2.24
N VAL A 22 1.72 8.06 -2.86
CA VAL A 22 2.89 8.60 -3.56
C VAL A 22 2.49 9.50 -4.73
N LYS A 23 1.42 9.15 -5.44
CA LYS A 23 0.91 9.94 -6.57
C LYS A 23 0.13 11.17 -6.13
N GLY A 24 -0.16 11.32 -4.84
CA GLY A 24 -0.95 12.44 -4.34
C GLY A 24 -2.45 12.25 -4.48
N GLU A 25 -2.91 11.07 -4.85
CA GLU A 25 -4.34 10.75 -4.93
C GLU A 25 -4.96 10.57 -3.55
N LEU A 26 -4.14 10.14 -2.57
CA LEU A 26 -4.49 10.09 -1.16
C LEU A 26 -3.58 11.07 -0.44
N LYS A 27 -4.15 12.16 0.04
CA LYS A 27 -3.37 13.27 0.62
C LYS A 27 -3.18 13.10 2.13
N PRO A 28 -2.13 13.70 2.70
CA PRO A 28 -1.94 13.70 4.16
C PRO A 28 -3.20 14.15 4.89
N GLY A 29 -3.60 13.40 5.91
CA GLY A 29 -4.78 13.73 6.72
C GLY A 29 -6.11 13.42 6.08
N GLU A 30 -6.13 12.96 4.84
CA GLU A 30 -7.37 12.64 4.15
C GLU A 30 -8.03 11.41 4.77
N LYS A 31 -9.36 11.46 4.87
CA LYS A 31 -10.12 10.33 5.40
C LYS A 31 -10.15 9.18 4.40
N MET A 32 -9.79 8.00 4.88
CA MET A 32 -9.83 6.78 4.10
C MET A 32 -11.25 6.19 4.05
N PRO A 33 -11.54 5.34 3.06
CA PRO A 33 -12.81 4.61 3.06
C PRO A 33 -12.98 3.81 4.35
N SER A 34 -14.22 3.59 4.77
CA SER A 34 -14.50 2.70 5.91
C SER A 34 -14.09 1.27 5.54
N ASN A 35 -14.01 0.38 6.54
CA ASN A 35 -13.73 -1.03 6.28
C ASN A 35 -14.69 -1.62 5.25
N ARG A 36 -15.98 -1.30 5.38
CA ARG A 36 -17.02 -1.77 4.47
C ARG A 36 -16.80 -1.22 3.06
N GLU A 37 -16.55 0.08 2.97
CA GLU A 37 -16.29 0.72 1.68
C GLU A 37 -15.04 0.17 1.02
N LEU A 38 -13.98 -0.03 1.79
CA LEU A 38 -12.74 -0.60 1.27
C LEU A 38 -12.98 -2.02 0.73
N ALA A 39 -13.75 -2.82 1.48
CA ALA A 39 -14.09 -4.17 1.07
C ALA A 39 -14.82 -4.19 -0.28
N VAL A 40 -15.76 -3.27 -0.46
CA VAL A 40 -16.50 -3.15 -1.73
C VAL A 40 -15.59 -2.68 -2.85
N LEU A 41 -14.78 -1.65 -2.61
CA LEU A 41 -13.88 -1.08 -3.60
C LEU A 41 -12.89 -2.11 -4.14
N TYR A 42 -12.34 -2.93 -3.27
CA TYR A 42 -11.29 -3.87 -3.64
C TYR A 42 -11.78 -5.31 -3.73
N LYS A 43 -13.10 -5.52 -3.61
CA LYS A 43 -13.72 -6.84 -3.73
C LYS A 43 -13.11 -7.88 -2.80
N VAL A 44 -12.92 -7.50 -1.56
CA VAL A 44 -12.42 -8.37 -0.49
C VAL A 44 -13.47 -8.42 0.63
N ASN A 45 -13.35 -9.38 1.53
CA ASN A 45 -14.26 -9.43 2.68
C ASN A 45 -13.86 -8.38 3.73
N GLN A 46 -14.75 -8.11 4.67
CA GLN A 46 -14.51 -7.07 5.68
C GLN A 46 -13.34 -7.41 6.63
N ASN A 47 -13.11 -8.68 6.88
CA ASN A 47 -11.97 -9.10 7.69
C ASN A 47 -10.65 -8.76 7.01
N THR A 48 -10.59 -8.95 5.70
CA THR A 48 -9.40 -8.58 4.91
C THR A 48 -9.22 -7.07 4.90
N ALA A 49 -10.31 -6.30 4.75
CA ALA A 49 -10.24 -4.84 4.80
C ALA A 49 -9.72 -4.36 6.15
N ALA A 50 -10.21 -4.95 7.25
CA ALA A 50 -9.73 -4.62 8.59
C ALA A 50 -8.24 -4.94 8.75
N ARG A 51 -7.79 -6.05 8.19
CA ARG A 51 -6.38 -6.44 8.21
C ARG A 51 -5.51 -5.44 7.45
N ILE A 52 -5.99 -5.00 6.28
CA ILE A 52 -5.29 -4.01 5.47
C ILE A 52 -5.02 -2.76 6.30
N TYR A 53 -6.05 -2.20 6.93
CA TYR A 53 -5.90 -0.99 7.73
C TYR A 53 -5.03 -1.21 8.97
N ARG A 54 -5.16 -2.37 9.62
CA ARG A 54 -4.33 -2.70 10.78
C ARG A 54 -2.85 -2.74 10.40
N GLU A 55 -2.53 -3.39 9.29
CA GLU A 55 -1.16 -3.48 8.79
C GLU A 55 -0.61 -2.09 8.41
N MET A 56 -1.44 -1.29 7.73
CA MET A 56 -1.04 0.05 7.33
C MET A 56 -0.85 0.98 8.53
N GLU A 57 -1.68 0.83 9.56
CA GLU A 57 -1.55 1.60 10.78
C GLU A 57 -0.28 1.21 11.54
N MET A 58 0.00 -0.09 11.64
CA MET A 58 1.23 -0.57 12.26
C MET A 58 2.48 -0.06 11.57
N ALA A 59 2.42 0.10 10.25
CA ALA A 59 3.52 0.63 9.46
C ALA A 59 3.60 2.15 9.46
N GLY A 60 2.63 2.83 10.07
CA GLY A 60 2.63 4.29 10.16
C GLY A 60 2.06 5.01 8.94
N TYR A 61 1.40 4.31 8.03
CA TYR A 61 0.84 4.92 6.81
C TYR A 61 -0.50 5.58 7.05
N CYS A 62 -1.22 5.16 8.07
CA CYS A 62 -2.50 5.75 8.43
C CYS A 62 -2.71 5.64 9.94
N TYR A 63 -3.73 6.33 10.43
CA TYR A 63 -4.10 6.28 11.84
C TYR A 63 -5.62 6.26 11.97
N THR A 64 -6.11 5.67 13.05
CA THR A 64 -7.54 5.55 13.31
C THR A 64 -7.93 6.49 14.44
N LYS A 65 -8.98 7.28 14.21
CA LYS A 65 -9.66 8.05 15.26
C LYS A 65 -10.91 7.29 15.62
N ARG A 66 -10.95 6.77 16.84
CA ARG A 66 -12.04 5.91 17.32
C ARG A 66 -13.40 6.60 17.14
N GLY A 67 -14.33 5.92 16.50
CA GLY A 67 -15.67 6.44 16.25
C GLY A 67 -15.78 7.42 15.09
N ILE A 68 -14.65 7.80 14.49
CA ILE A 68 -14.63 8.80 13.39
C ILE A 68 -14.16 8.14 12.08
N GLY A 69 -13.05 7.41 12.09
CA GLY A 69 -12.56 6.73 10.89
C GLY A 69 -11.05 6.60 10.84
N THR A 70 -10.58 6.16 9.69
CA THR A 70 -9.16 5.99 9.39
C THR A 70 -8.71 7.11 8.46
N PHE A 71 -7.54 7.65 8.72
CA PHE A 71 -7.00 8.81 8.00
C PHE A 71 -5.58 8.54 7.55
N VAL A 72 -5.20 9.11 6.41
CA VAL A 72 -3.84 9.05 5.90
C VAL A 72 -2.93 9.80 6.88
N SER A 73 -1.73 9.28 7.14
CA SER A 73 -0.75 9.93 8.02
C SER A 73 -0.48 11.37 7.57
N GLU A 74 -0.26 12.26 8.53
CA GLU A 74 0.08 13.66 8.26
C GLU A 74 1.60 13.89 8.25
N GLU A 75 2.38 12.85 8.50
CA GLU A 75 3.84 12.93 8.54
C GLU A 75 4.41 13.00 7.13
N GLU A 76 4.92 14.16 6.73
CA GLU A 76 5.45 14.37 5.37
C GLU A 76 6.58 13.40 5.02
N TYR A 77 7.48 13.15 5.97
CA TYR A 77 8.60 12.24 5.72
C TYR A 77 8.14 10.82 5.40
N MET A 78 6.94 10.43 5.84
CA MET A 78 6.41 9.10 5.58
C MET A 78 6.19 8.89 4.07
N PHE A 79 5.70 9.90 3.37
CA PHE A 79 5.46 9.82 1.93
C PHE A 79 6.76 9.67 1.15
N ASP A 80 7.78 10.42 1.54
CA ASP A 80 9.11 10.32 0.93
C ASP A 80 9.71 8.93 1.17
N ASN A 81 9.56 8.41 2.39
CA ASN A 81 10.05 7.07 2.74
C ASN A 81 9.32 5.99 1.94
N VAL A 82 7.99 6.09 1.81
CA VAL A 82 7.20 5.13 1.02
C VAL A 82 7.65 5.14 -0.43
N LYS A 83 7.81 6.32 -1.00
CA LYS A 83 8.26 6.48 -2.38
C LYS A 83 9.62 5.84 -2.59
N LYS A 84 10.55 6.09 -1.67
CA LYS A 84 11.90 5.54 -1.71
C LYS A 84 11.88 4.01 -1.62
N GLU A 85 11.12 3.47 -0.66
CA GLU A 85 11.00 2.03 -0.48
C GLU A 85 10.41 1.35 -1.72
N MET A 86 9.40 1.95 -2.32
CA MET A 86 8.78 1.41 -3.53
C MET A 86 9.75 1.45 -4.71
N ALA A 87 10.52 2.52 -4.85
CA ALA A 87 11.53 2.63 -5.90
C ALA A 87 12.63 1.57 -5.72
N GLU A 88 13.09 1.37 -4.49
CA GLU A 88 14.09 0.35 -4.17
C GLU A 88 13.58 -1.06 -4.49
N GLU A 89 12.32 -1.34 -4.18
CA GLU A 89 11.72 -2.64 -4.45
C GLU A 89 11.60 -2.89 -5.96
N LEU A 90 11.20 -1.88 -6.72
CA LEU A 90 11.12 -1.97 -8.18
C LEU A 90 12.51 -2.23 -8.79
N LEU A 91 13.52 -1.54 -8.31
CA LEU A 91 14.89 -1.73 -8.79
C LEU A 91 15.38 -3.13 -8.48
N LYS A 92 15.12 -3.61 -7.27
CA LYS A 92 15.51 -4.96 -6.83
C LYS A 92 14.86 -6.02 -7.70
N ASN A 93 13.56 -5.87 -7.97
CA ASN A 93 12.82 -6.80 -8.83
C ASN A 93 13.36 -6.76 -10.27
N PHE A 94 13.67 -5.58 -10.77
CA PHE A 94 14.25 -5.41 -12.10
C PHE A 94 15.58 -6.15 -12.21
N VAL A 95 16.47 -5.98 -11.25
CA VAL A 95 17.78 -6.65 -11.23
C VAL A 95 17.60 -8.16 -11.18
N HIS A 96 16.68 -8.64 -10.35
CA HIS A 96 16.40 -10.06 -10.21
C HIS A 96 15.90 -10.66 -11.54
N GLU A 97 14.95 -10.02 -12.18
CA GLU A 97 14.41 -10.47 -13.46
C GLU A 97 15.45 -10.46 -14.57
N MET A 98 16.31 -9.45 -14.57
CA MET A 98 17.40 -9.37 -15.54
C MET A 98 18.38 -10.55 -15.38
N ARG A 99 18.67 -10.93 -14.14
CA ARG A 99 19.52 -12.10 -13.87
C ARG A 99 18.88 -13.38 -14.35
N ASP A 100 17.56 -13.51 -14.17
CA ASP A 100 16.82 -14.69 -14.64
C ASP A 100 16.88 -14.83 -16.16
N LEU A 101 17.02 -13.70 -16.86
CA LEU A 101 17.18 -13.69 -18.31
C LEU A 101 18.63 -13.91 -18.75
N GLY A 102 19.56 -14.12 -17.82
CA GLY A 102 20.95 -14.36 -18.12
C GLY A 102 21.84 -13.12 -18.15
N PHE A 103 21.33 -11.95 -17.82
CA PHE A 103 22.14 -10.75 -17.70
C PHE A 103 22.85 -10.73 -16.36
N GLN A 104 24.10 -10.37 -16.37
CA GLN A 104 24.88 -10.29 -15.14
C GLN A 104 25.17 -8.84 -14.78
N LYS A 105 25.24 -8.61 -13.48
CA LYS A 105 25.60 -7.34 -12.91
C LYS A 105 27.10 -7.10 -13.11
N GLY A 106 27.44 -6.03 -13.74
CA GLY A 106 28.82 -5.66 -13.80
C GLY A 106 29.36 -5.45 -15.14
#